data_6ade3cdc390e5192e98c2c01df2ab45f
#
_entry.id   6ade3cdc390e5192e98c2c01df2ab45f
#
_cell.length_a   1.000
_cell.length_b   1.000
_cell.length_c   1.000
_cell.angle_alpha   90.00
_cell.angle_beta   90.00
_cell.angle_gamma   90.00
#
_symmetry.space_group_name_H-M   'P 1'
#
loop_
_entity.id
_entity.type
_entity.pdbx_description
1 polymer ?
#
loop_
_entity_poly.entity_id
_entity_poly.type
_entity_poly.pdbx_seq_one_letter_code
_entity_poly.pdbx_strand_id
1 'polypeptide(L)'
;MDELKERIERLEYHQKLLLGMVQPVNKDFDLLIIKKGMTEREVEEFSQLCEELTDEMEKQKAEKFVFHFPLFKQFTSRLNGKLKPEETIQACLNQKVHPELMKILWLNIK
;
A
#
# COMPACT_ATOMS: atom_id res chain seq x y z
N MET A 1 20.26 -13.71 -15.40
CA MET A 1 19.69 -14.80 -14.58
C MET A 1 18.81 -14.30 -13.46
N ASP A 2 19.32 -13.37 -12.64
CA ASP A 2 18.51 -12.77 -11.57
C ASP A 2 17.31 -12.01 -12.09
N GLU A 3 17.49 -11.32 -13.21
CA GLU A 3 16.43 -10.58 -13.85
C GLU A 3 15.28 -11.47 -14.32
N LEU A 4 15.61 -12.63 -14.88
CA LEU A 4 14.62 -13.60 -15.33
C LEU A 4 13.88 -14.21 -14.15
N LYS A 5 14.60 -14.50 -13.07
CA LYS A 5 14.02 -15.04 -11.85
C LYS A 5 13.03 -14.07 -11.23
N GLU A 6 13.40 -12.79 -11.14
CA GLU A 6 12.53 -11.74 -10.63
C GLU A 6 11.27 -11.60 -11.46
N ARG A 7 11.42 -11.74 -12.78
CA ARG A 7 10.30 -11.65 -13.72
C ARG A 7 9.30 -12.77 -13.50
N ILE A 8 9.81 -13.98 -13.32
CA ILE A 8 8.97 -15.16 -13.06
C ILE A 8 8.25 -15.02 -11.72
N GLU A 9 8.97 -14.60 -10.68
CA GLU A 9 8.39 -14.40 -9.35
C GLU A 9 7.27 -13.37 -9.39
N ARG A 10 7.46 -12.28 -10.14
CA ARG A 10 6.45 -11.24 -10.30
C ARG A 10 5.21 -11.76 -11.01
N LEU A 11 5.40 -12.54 -12.07
CA LEU A 11 4.29 -13.13 -12.82
C LEU A 11 3.48 -14.09 -11.94
N GLU A 12 4.16 -14.92 -11.16
CA GLU A 12 3.50 -15.84 -10.23
C GLU A 12 2.68 -15.10 -9.19
N TYR A 13 3.21 -14.01 -8.65
CA TYR A 13 2.52 -13.20 -7.66
C TYR A 13 1.28 -12.56 -8.28
N HIS A 14 1.42 -12.02 -9.49
CA HIS A 14 0.28 -11.40 -10.18
C HIS A 14 -0.81 -12.42 -10.49
N GLN A 15 -0.45 -13.66 -10.79
CA GLN A 15 -1.41 -14.74 -10.98
C GLN A 15 -2.24 -14.99 -9.73
N LYS A 16 -1.60 -15.00 -8.57
CA LYS A 16 -2.31 -15.16 -7.29
C LYS A 16 -3.32 -14.04 -7.08
N LEU A 17 -2.92 -12.81 -7.39
CA LEU A 17 -3.80 -11.65 -7.27
C LEU A 17 -4.99 -11.76 -8.21
N LEU A 18 -4.74 -12.17 -9.45
CA LEU A 18 -5.81 -12.33 -10.45
C LEU A 18 -6.82 -13.38 -10.04
N LEU A 19 -6.37 -14.49 -9.47
CA LEU A 19 -7.26 -15.53 -8.99
C LEU A 19 -8.17 -15.03 -7.88
N GLY A 20 -7.64 -14.14 -7.02
CA GLY A 20 -8.42 -13.53 -5.95
C GLY A 20 -9.51 -12.59 -6.46
N MET A 21 -9.38 -12.10 -7.69
CA MET A 21 -10.33 -11.15 -8.27
C MET A 21 -11.61 -11.78 -8.80
N VAL A 22 -11.69 -13.09 -8.82
CA VAL A 22 -12.90 -13.80 -9.24
C VAL A 22 -14.04 -13.58 -8.25
N GLN A 23 -13.73 -13.16 -7.02
CA GLN A 23 -14.73 -12.89 -5.99
C GLN A 23 -15.26 -11.45 -6.12
N PRO A 24 -16.54 -11.19 -5.76
CA PRO A 24 -17.13 -9.86 -5.88
C PRO A 24 -16.69 -8.91 -4.77
N VAL A 25 -15.37 -8.72 -4.62
CA VAL A 25 -14.78 -7.84 -3.63
C VAL A 25 -13.92 -6.82 -4.36
N ASN A 26 -13.92 -5.58 -3.89
CA ASN A 26 -13.09 -4.55 -4.49
C ASN A 26 -11.60 -4.92 -4.36
N LYS A 27 -10.91 -4.92 -5.48
CA LYS A 27 -9.49 -5.29 -5.57
C LYS A 27 -8.66 -4.20 -6.25
N ASP A 28 -9.02 -2.95 -6.03
CA ASP A 28 -8.33 -1.82 -6.67
C ASP A 28 -6.83 -1.80 -6.36
N PHE A 29 -6.45 -2.10 -5.13
CA PHE A 29 -5.03 -2.14 -4.76
C PHE A 29 -4.30 -3.28 -5.49
N ASP A 30 -4.92 -4.46 -5.57
CA ASP A 30 -4.34 -5.59 -6.29
C ASP A 30 -4.16 -5.26 -7.78
N LEU A 31 -5.15 -4.58 -8.37
CA LEU A 31 -5.06 -4.13 -9.75
C LEU A 31 -3.92 -3.14 -9.93
N LEU A 32 -3.74 -2.25 -8.97
CA LEU A 32 -2.66 -1.26 -9.01
C LEU A 32 -1.30 -1.96 -8.99
N ILE A 33 -1.14 -2.98 -8.14
CA ILE A 33 0.09 -3.76 -8.05
C ILE A 33 0.42 -4.38 -9.41
N ILE A 34 -0.58 -4.96 -10.07
CA ILE A 34 -0.40 -5.56 -11.40
C ILE A 34 -0.03 -4.50 -12.42
N LYS A 35 -0.76 -3.40 -12.42
CA LYS A 35 -0.55 -2.30 -13.37
C LYS A 35 0.85 -1.71 -13.26
N LYS A 36 1.36 -1.56 -12.04
CA LYS A 36 2.67 -0.98 -11.79
C LYS A 36 3.80 -2.01 -11.86
N GLY A 37 3.48 -3.28 -12.05
CA GLY A 37 4.48 -4.34 -12.16
C GLY A 37 5.24 -4.58 -10.88
N MET A 38 4.58 -4.50 -9.74
CA MET A 38 5.23 -4.69 -8.45
C MET A 38 5.44 -6.16 -8.12
N THR A 39 6.57 -6.45 -7.49
CA THR A 39 6.91 -7.78 -7.02
C THR A 39 6.26 -8.02 -5.65
N GLU A 40 6.19 -9.29 -5.27
CA GLU A 40 5.70 -9.65 -3.94
C GLU A 40 6.55 -8.99 -2.84
N ARG A 41 7.87 -8.95 -3.03
CA ARG A 41 8.79 -8.32 -2.09
C ARG A 41 8.49 -6.82 -1.93
N GLU A 42 8.25 -6.15 -3.05
CA GLU A 42 7.91 -4.73 -3.01
C GLU A 42 6.60 -4.47 -2.26
N VAL A 43 5.63 -5.36 -2.43
CA VAL A 43 4.36 -5.25 -1.72
C VAL A 43 4.53 -5.56 -0.23
N GLU A 44 5.38 -6.51 0.11
CA GLU A 44 5.71 -6.80 1.51
C GLU A 44 6.37 -5.60 2.19
N GLU A 45 7.27 -4.93 1.47
CA GLU A 45 7.90 -3.71 1.97
C GLU A 45 6.87 -2.59 2.18
N PHE A 46 5.92 -2.47 1.26
CA PHE A 46 4.82 -1.53 1.40
C PHE A 46 3.96 -1.86 2.63
N SER A 47 3.61 -3.13 2.82
CA SER A 47 2.83 -3.56 3.98
C SER A 47 3.56 -3.26 5.28
N GLN A 48 4.87 -3.49 5.30
CA GLN A 48 5.69 -3.20 6.47
C GLN A 48 5.71 -1.71 6.79
N LEU A 49 5.84 -0.88 5.76
CA LEU A 49 5.75 0.58 5.91
C LEU A 49 4.40 0.97 6.55
N CYS A 50 3.31 0.43 6.04
CA CYS A 50 1.97 0.72 6.55
C CYS A 50 1.81 0.25 8.00
N GLU A 51 2.37 -0.91 8.35
CA GLU A 51 2.31 -1.40 9.72
C GLU A 51 3.07 -0.48 10.67
N GLU A 52 4.26 -0.04 10.28
CA GLU A 52 5.06 0.89 11.09
C GLU A 52 4.33 2.21 11.31
N LEU A 53 3.73 2.75 10.26
CA LEU A 53 2.98 4.01 10.37
C LEU A 53 1.69 3.83 11.17
N THR A 54 1.06 2.67 11.08
CA THR A 54 -0.12 2.36 11.88
C THR A 54 0.24 2.31 13.36
N ASP A 55 1.37 1.69 13.70
CA ASP A 55 1.84 1.63 15.07
C ASP A 55 2.11 3.03 15.61
N GLU A 56 2.73 3.89 14.81
CA GLU A 56 2.98 5.27 15.19
C GLU A 56 1.68 6.04 15.39
N MET A 57 0.72 5.84 14.48
CA MET A 57 -0.61 6.45 14.58
C MET A 57 -1.31 6.03 15.87
N GLU A 58 -1.25 4.75 16.22
CA GLU A 58 -1.89 4.23 17.43
C GLU A 58 -1.24 4.81 18.69
N LYS A 59 0.08 4.98 18.71
CA LYS A 59 0.77 5.65 19.81
C LYS A 59 0.29 7.09 19.96
N GLN A 60 0.15 7.81 18.86
CA GLN A 60 -0.33 9.19 18.88
C GLN A 60 -1.77 9.27 19.38
N LYS A 61 -2.61 8.32 18.99
CA LYS A 61 -3.99 8.25 19.50
C LYS A 61 -4.02 8.06 21.01
N ALA A 62 -3.13 7.22 21.52
CA ALA A 62 -3.05 6.97 22.98
C ALA A 62 -2.66 8.24 23.72
N GLU A 63 -1.89 9.12 23.09
CA GLU A 63 -1.49 10.42 23.63
C GLU A 63 -2.49 11.53 23.30
N LYS A 64 -3.62 11.18 22.66
CA LYS A 64 -4.71 12.06 22.25
C LYS A 64 -4.36 13.07 21.15
N PHE A 65 -3.25 12.89 20.46
CA PHE A 65 -2.86 13.73 19.33
C PHE A 65 -2.40 12.88 18.17
N VAL A 66 -2.97 13.12 16.98
CA VAL A 66 -2.50 12.47 15.76
C VAL A 66 -1.99 13.55 14.83
N PHE A 67 -0.70 13.51 14.53
CA PHE A 67 -0.06 14.45 13.62
C PHE A 67 -0.12 13.87 12.20
N HIS A 68 -1.12 14.31 11.45
CA HIS A 68 -1.40 13.79 10.11
C HIS A 68 -0.27 14.07 9.11
N PHE A 69 0.27 15.30 9.15
CA PHE A 69 1.26 15.71 8.17
C PHE A 69 2.58 14.93 8.29
N PRO A 70 3.15 14.73 9.48
CA PRO A 70 4.35 13.92 9.60
C PRO A 70 4.16 12.47 9.14
N LEU A 71 3.00 11.88 9.42
CA LEU A 71 2.70 10.53 8.94
C LEU A 71 2.64 10.48 7.41
N PHE A 72 1.98 11.46 6.81
CA PHE A 72 1.89 11.57 5.36
C PHE A 72 3.26 11.78 4.73
N LYS A 73 4.10 12.62 5.35
CA LYS A 73 5.44 12.89 4.87
C LYS A 73 6.31 11.63 4.90
N GLN A 74 6.24 10.85 5.97
CA GLN A 74 6.95 9.58 6.06
C GLN A 74 6.45 8.60 4.99
N PHE A 75 5.13 8.52 4.81
CA PHE A 75 4.54 7.65 3.81
C PHE A 75 5.06 7.99 2.42
N THR A 76 4.99 9.25 2.03
CA THR A 76 5.41 9.67 0.69
C THR A 76 6.90 9.52 0.46
N SER A 77 7.73 9.79 1.48
CA SER A 77 9.19 9.70 1.34
C SER A 77 9.70 8.27 1.27
N ARG A 78 8.95 7.33 1.88
CA ARG A 78 9.35 5.91 1.92
C ARG A 78 8.58 5.06 0.91
N LEU A 79 7.61 5.64 0.22
CA LEU A 79 6.81 4.92 -0.76
C LEU A 79 7.66 4.49 -1.95
N ASN A 80 7.44 3.26 -2.44
CA ASN A 80 8.11 2.75 -3.62
C ASN A 80 7.91 3.70 -4.81
N GLY A 81 8.97 3.95 -5.56
CA GLY A 81 8.93 4.87 -6.70
C GLY A 81 7.95 4.48 -7.81
N LYS A 82 7.52 3.24 -7.85
CA LYS A 82 6.52 2.78 -8.81
C LYS A 82 5.12 3.26 -8.46
N LEU A 83 4.90 3.68 -7.21
CA LEU A 83 3.59 4.08 -6.70
C LEU A 83 3.50 5.58 -6.55
N LYS A 84 2.30 6.12 -6.77
CA LYS A 84 1.97 7.52 -6.52
C LYS A 84 1.12 7.58 -5.25
N PRO A 85 1.38 8.53 -4.34
CA PRO A 85 0.67 8.57 -3.06
C PRO A 85 -0.85 8.62 -3.18
N GLU A 86 -1.39 9.55 -3.97
CA GLU A 86 -2.83 9.72 -4.10
C GLU A 86 -3.51 8.47 -4.64
N GLU A 87 -2.99 7.95 -5.72
CA GLU A 87 -3.51 6.75 -6.39
C GLU A 87 -3.47 5.54 -5.47
N THR A 88 -2.37 5.38 -4.74
CA THR A 88 -2.15 4.27 -3.82
C THR A 88 -3.12 4.33 -2.64
N ILE A 89 -3.25 5.51 -2.03
CA ILE A 89 -4.15 5.70 -0.89
C ILE A 89 -5.60 5.43 -1.32
N GLN A 90 -5.99 5.94 -2.47
CA GLN A 90 -7.34 5.73 -2.99
C GLN A 90 -7.63 4.24 -3.21
N ALA A 91 -6.69 3.53 -3.83
CA ALA A 91 -6.84 2.10 -4.08
C ALA A 91 -6.91 1.30 -2.77
N CYS A 92 -6.09 1.66 -1.80
CA CYS A 92 -6.11 1.01 -0.49
C CYS A 92 -7.42 1.27 0.25
N LEU A 93 -7.94 2.49 0.17
CA LEU A 93 -9.23 2.81 0.79
C LEU A 93 -10.35 1.98 0.16
N ASN A 94 -10.35 1.86 -1.16
CA ASN A 94 -11.36 1.11 -1.87
C ASN A 94 -11.32 -0.38 -1.55
N GLN A 95 -10.15 -0.93 -1.37
CA GLN A 95 -9.97 -2.35 -1.05
C GLN A 95 -9.95 -2.63 0.45
N LYS A 96 -9.97 -1.59 1.27
CA LYS A 96 -9.88 -1.67 2.73
C LYS A 96 -8.56 -2.26 3.22
N VAL A 97 -7.47 -1.82 2.60
CA VAL A 97 -6.10 -2.17 3.00
C VAL A 97 -5.62 -1.08 3.95
N HIS A 98 -5.36 -1.41 5.20
CA HIS A 98 -4.98 -0.46 6.25
C HIS A 98 -5.90 0.76 6.26
N PRO A 99 -7.23 0.57 6.37
CA PRO A 99 -8.20 1.65 6.13
C PRO A 99 -8.07 2.84 7.08
N GLU A 100 -7.79 2.62 8.35
CA GLU A 100 -7.67 3.72 9.31
C GLU A 100 -6.48 4.62 8.99
N LEU A 101 -5.34 4.02 8.68
CA LEU A 101 -4.15 4.77 8.28
C LEU A 101 -4.42 5.54 6.99
N MET A 102 -5.01 4.89 6.02
CA MET A 102 -5.28 5.52 4.72
C MET A 102 -6.24 6.71 4.83
N LYS A 103 -7.22 6.64 5.71
CA LYS A 103 -8.13 7.75 5.96
C LYS A 103 -7.38 8.98 6.47
N ILE A 104 -6.44 8.78 7.38
CA ILE A 104 -5.62 9.86 7.94
C ILE A 104 -4.69 10.43 6.88
N LEU A 105 -4.05 9.57 6.10
CA LEU A 105 -3.18 10.02 5.02
C LEU A 105 -3.94 10.81 3.95
N TRP A 106 -5.17 10.40 3.67
CA TRP A 106 -6.02 11.07 2.68
C TRP A 106 -6.32 12.52 3.04
N LEU A 107 -6.37 12.84 4.33
CA LEU A 107 -6.63 14.20 4.80
C LEU A 107 -5.59 15.21 4.30
N ASN A 108 -4.40 14.76 3.95
CA ASN A 108 -3.32 15.62 3.46
C ASN A 108 -3.33 15.83 1.95
N ILE A 109 -4.21 15.12 1.24
CA ILE A 109 -4.28 15.20 -0.22
C ILE A 109 -5.23 16.32 -0.68
N LYS A 110 -6.18 16.66 0.17
CA LYS A 110 -7.16 17.71 -0.15
C LYS A 110 -6.63 19.11 0.08
#